data_6eb115aea341d5c02f3b1efa9d4012ce
#
_entry.id   6eb115aea341d5c02f3b1efa9d4012ce
#
_cell.length_a   1.000
_cell.length_b   1.000
_cell.length_c   1.000
_cell.angle_alpha   90.00
_cell.angle_beta   90.00
_cell.angle_gamma   90.00
#
_symmetry.space_group_name_H-M   'P 1'
#
loop_
_entity.id
_entity.type
_entity.pdbx_description
1 polymer ?
#
loop_
_entity_poly.entity_id
_entity_poly.type
_entity_poly.pdbx_seq_one_letter_code
_entity_poly.pdbx_strand_id
1 'polypeptide(L)'
;MDVEIYPVDGAGATIQALRFGKADIGFLDGGAAWLSWQNYDLQVLGAEQKQDGRPFYNAIAWVHKDSDMAMADKDDDPATDPFDLMAGKTSCHTSALGSSGMLLPMGYLITNEYIEIVGDPDEIDSLEDTVRNHFSEDSSIPESGTKYHRYIGSLRCLAEGGMDYISFAKDPTVPSYCGNEDPDDNEKWCFEGEFTNVDDYYALPTFGKAPSHPIMYNPDFLDSTNVSA
;
A
#
# COMPACT_ATOMS: atom_id res chain seq x y z
N MET A 1 32.46 12.67 1.16
CA MET A 1 32.11 11.22 1.18
C MET A 1 31.76 10.83 -0.24
N ASP A 2 32.40 9.81 -0.79
CA ASP A 2 32.01 9.28 -2.09
C ASP A 2 30.93 8.24 -1.86
N VAL A 3 29.80 8.36 -2.58
CA VAL A 3 28.68 7.43 -2.51
C VAL A 3 28.69 6.57 -3.76
N GLU A 4 28.73 5.27 -3.59
CA GLU A 4 28.63 4.30 -4.67
C GLU A 4 27.30 3.56 -4.60
N ILE A 5 26.65 3.38 -5.75
CA ILE A 5 25.39 2.65 -5.84
C ILE A 5 25.69 1.18 -6.12
N TYR A 6 25.26 0.29 -5.22
CA TYR A 6 25.27 -1.15 -5.43
C TYR A 6 23.89 -1.58 -5.98
N PRO A 7 23.77 -1.91 -7.26
CA PRO A 7 22.49 -2.22 -7.88
C PRO A 7 22.00 -3.61 -7.44
N VAL A 8 20.76 -3.66 -6.96
CA VAL A 8 20.07 -4.90 -6.56
C VAL A 8 18.63 -4.88 -7.07
N ASP A 9 18.03 -6.05 -7.22
CA ASP A 9 16.64 -6.20 -7.65
C ASP A 9 15.76 -6.65 -6.46
N GLY A 10 14.95 -5.72 -5.98
CA GLY A 10 13.96 -5.93 -4.94
C GLY A 10 14.49 -6.06 -3.51
N ALA A 11 13.55 -6.15 -2.56
CA ALA A 11 13.82 -6.13 -1.13
C ALA A 11 14.69 -7.31 -0.65
N GLY A 12 14.46 -8.50 -1.19
CA GLY A 12 15.23 -9.69 -0.83
C GLY A 12 16.72 -9.55 -1.16
N ALA A 13 17.05 -9.03 -2.35
CA ALA A 13 18.43 -8.79 -2.76
C ALA A 13 19.07 -7.65 -1.96
N THR A 14 18.30 -6.61 -1.59
CA THR A 14 18.76 -5.54 -0.70
C THR A 14 19.12 -6.10 0.70
N ILE A 15 18.27 -6.95 1.27
CA ILE A 15 18.53 -7.61 2.57
C ILE A 15 19.82 -8.44 2.49
N GLN A 16 20.00 -9.22 1.43
CA GLN A 16 21.23 -10.04 1.26
C GLN A 16 22.47 -9.15 1.10
N ALA A 17 22.38 -8.05 0.35
CA ALA A 17 23.49 -7.12 0.21
C ALA A 17 23.94 -6.54 1.56
N LEU A 18 22.99 -6.10 2.39
CA LEU A 18 23.27 -5.60 3.75
C LEU A 18 23.82 -6.70 4.64
N ARG A 19 23.19 -7.89 4.64
CA ARG A 19 23.59 -9.03 5.47
C ARG A 19 25.04 -9.45 5.24
N PHE A 20 25.51 -9.39 4.00
CA PHE A 20 26.86 -9.82 3.63
C PHE A 20 27.84 -8.66 3.44
N GLY A 21 27.52 -7.45 3.88
CA GLY A 21 28.39 -6.28 3.82
C GLY A 21 28.75 -5.87 2.39
N LYS A 22 27.84 -6.11 1.42
CA LYS A 22 27.97 -5.66 0.02
C LYS A 22 27.48 -4.23 -0.16
N ALA A 23 26.61 -3.78 0.73
CA ALA A 23 26.14 -2.42 0.84
C ALA A 23 26.14 -2.02 2.32
N ASP A 24 26.47 -0.76 2.59
CA ASP A 24 26.51 -0.21 3.95
C ASP A 24 25.10 0.13 4.43
N ILE A 25 24.25 0.69 3.56
CA ILE A 25 22.85 1.05 3.82
C ILE A 25 21.95 0.58 2.69
N GLY A 26 20.67 0.36 2.99
CA GLY A 26 19.66 0.02 2.00
C GLY A 26 18.27 0.49 2.42
N PHE A 27 17.44 0.83 1.44
CA PHE A 27 16.05 1.22 1.65
C PHE A 27 15.17 -0.01 1.50
N LEU A 28 14.29 -0.23 2.48
CA LEU A 28 13.33 -1.32 2.47
C LEU A 28 11.91 -0.78 2.73
N ASP A 29 10.90 -1.51 2.28
CA ASP A 29 9.55 -1.29 2.79
C ASP A 29 9.41 -1.78 4.24
N GLY A 30 8.33 -1.39 4.92
CA GLY A 30 8.15 -1.70 6.34
C GLY A 30 8.13 -3.19 6.65
N GLY A 31 7.54 -4.02 5.80
CA GLY A 31 7.49 -5.46 5.98
C GLY A 31 8.85 -6.12 5.82
N ALA A 32 9.57 -5.78 4.75
CA ALA A 32 10.92 -6.28 4.50
C ALA A 32 11.93 -5.80 5.56
N ALA A 33 11.78 -4.57 6.05
CA ALA A 33 12.60 -4.05 7.15
C ALA A 33 12.37 -4.84 8.44
N TRP A 34 11.10 -5.11 8.78
CA TRP A 34 10.77 -5.92 9.95
C TRP A 34 11.35 -7.35 9.84
N LEU A 35 11.19 -8.01 8.69
CA LEU A 35 11.76 -9.33 8.45
C LEU A 35 13.28 -9.31 8.53
N SER A 36 13.94 -8.29 8.03
CA SER A 36 15.41 -8.18 8.06
C SER A 36 15.95 -7.98 9.48
N TRP A 37 15.21 -7.22 10.29
CA TRP A 37 15.51 -7.08 11.71
C TRP A 37 15.31 -8.40 12.46
N GLN A 38 14.16 -9.08 12.29
CA GLN A 38 13.84 -10.33 12.99
C GLN A 38 14.78 -11.49 12.64
N ASN A 39 15.17 -11.62 11.38
CA ASN A 39 15.92 -12.78 10.91
C ASN A 39 17.44 -12.57 10.85
N TYR A 40 17.90 -11.31 10.78
CA TYR A 40 19.31 -11.00 10.51
C TYR A 40 19.85 -9.87 11.36
N ASP A 41 19.13 -9.41 12.38
CA ASP A 41 19.53 -8.33 13.30
C ASP A 41 19.91 -7.01 12.60
N LEU A 42 19.45 -6.79 11.36
CA LEU A 42 19.66 -5.51 10.69
C LEU A 42 18.95 -4.39 11.47
N GLN A 43 19.57 -3.22 11.55
CA GLN A 43 19.10 -2.11 12.37
C GLN A 43 18.58 -0.96 11.50
N VAL A 44 17.67 -0.16 12.05
CA VAL A 44 17.16 1.06 11.42
C VAL A 44 18.10 2.21 11.73
N LEU A 45 18.66 2.83 10.68
CA LEU A 45 19.43 4.06 10.77
C LEU A 45 18.55 5.31 10.81
N GLY A 46 17.48 5.29 10.02
CA GLY A 46 16.53 6.37 9.88
C GLY A 46 15.33 5.93 9.04
N ALA A 47 14.44 6.85 8.75
CA ALA A 47 13.29 6.61 7.87
C ALA A 47 13.04 7.82 6.96
N GLU A 48 12.55 7.54 5.77
CA GLU A 48 12.03 8.57 4.87
C GLU A 48 10.94 9.38 5.59
N GLN A 49 11.01 10.69 5.52
CA GLN A 49 9.92 11.55 5.98
C GLN A 49 9.04 11.96 4.80
N LYS A 50 7.74 11.96 5.00
CA LYS A 50 6.78 12.55 4.07
C LYS A 50 6.87 14.08 4.10
N GLN A 51 6.28 14.77 3.12
CA GLN A 51 6.30 16.25 3.05
C GLN A 51 5.74 16.91 4.31
N ASP A 52 4.80 16.26 5.00
CA ASP A 52 4.20 16.70 6.25
C ASP A 52 5.01 16.30 7.50
N GLY A 53 6.20 15.73 7.33
CA GLY A 53 7.09 15.29 8.40
C GLY A 53 6.77 13.95 9.03
N ARG A 54 5.70 13.26 8.62
CA ARG A 54 5.35 11.93 9.15
C ARG A 54 6.34 10.86 8.66
N PRO A 55 6.84 9.97 9.54
CA PRO A 55 7.64 8.81 9.15
C PRO A 55 6.76 7.60 8.77
N PHE A 56 5.49 7.82 8.43
CA PHE A 56 4.52 6.78 8.07
C PHE A 56 3.48 7.34 7.09
N TYR A 57 2.74 6.45 6.47
CA TYR A 57 1.51 6.74 5.72
C TYR A 57 0.39 5.81 6.19
N ASN A 58 -0.86 6.22 5.99
CA ASN A 58 -2.00 5.39 6.33
C ASN A 58 -2.36 4.47 5.16
N ALA A 59 -2.67 3.21 5.44
CA ALA A 59 -3.33 2.31 4.51
C ALA A 59 -4.84 2.62 4.55
N ILE A 60 -5.42 2.97 3.41
CA ILE A 60 -6.83 3.33 3.28
C ILE A 60 -7.46 2.68 2.06
N ALA A 61 -8.78 2.74 1.99
CA ALA A 61 -9.53 2.49 0.78
C ALA A 61 -10.02 3.83 0.19
N TRP A 62 -9.75 4.02 -1.10
CA TRP A 62 -10.33 5.09 -1.91
C TRP A 62 -11.57 4.55 -2.61
N VAL A 63 -12.66 5.31 -2.56
CA VAL A 63 -13.93 4.99 -3.20
C VAL A 63 -14.51 6.25 -3.86
N HIS A 64 -15.56 6.12 -4.64
CA HIS A 64 -16.30 7.30 -5.11
C HIS A 64 -17.05 7.96 -3.93
N LYS A 65 -17.08 9.29 -3.88
CA LYS A 65 -17.69 10.07 -2.78
C LYS A 65 -19.19 9.80 -2.55
N ASP A 66 -19.88 9.33 -3.60
CA ASP A 66 -21.32 9.03 -3.59
C ASP A 66 -21.58 7.51 -3.54
N SER A 67 -20.54 6.69 -3.30
CA SER A 67 -20.71 5.26 -3.06
C SER A 67 -21.45 5.00 -1.73
N ASP A 68 -22.09 3.83 -1.61
CA ASP A 68 -22.74 3.40 -0.36
C ASP A 68 -21.77 3.37 0.83
N MET A 69 -20.53 2.96 0.63
CA MET A 69 -19.47 2.97 1.63
C MET A 69 -19.14 4.40 2.10
N ALA A 70 -18.99 5.35 1.17
CA ALA A 70 -18.72 6.74 1.52
C ALA A 70 -19.92 7.40 2.21
N MET A 71 -21.14 7.02 1.87
CA MET A 71 -22.35 7.51 2.53
C MET A 71 -22.46 6.96 3.95
N ALA A 72 -22.16 5.69 4.17
CA ALA A 72 -22.17 5.06 5.49
C ALA A 72 -21.10 5.68 6.43
N ASP A 73 -19.90 6.01 5.92
CA ASP A 73 -18.89 6.67 6.73
C ASP A 73 -19.24 8.12 7.11
N LYS A 74 -20.05 8.80 6.26
CA LYS A 74 -20.45 10.20 6.48
C LYS A 74 -21.69 10.38 7.37
N ASP A 75 -22.52 9.34 7.53
CA ASP A 75 -23.78 9.47 8.25
C ASP A 75 -23.64 9.47 9.78
N ASP A 76 -22.42 9.17 10.30
CA ASP A 76 -22.09 9.08 11.73
C ASP A 76 -23.00 8.09 12.50
N ASP A 77 -23.72 7.19 11.81
CA ASP A 77 -24.54 6.17 12.45
C ASP A 77 -23.67 4.95 12.81
N PRO A 78 -23.51 4.64 14.10
CA PRO A 78 -22.72 3.49 14.52
C PRO A 78 -23.33 2.13 14.12
N ALA A 79 -24.52 2.11 13.55
CA ALA A 79 -25.16 0.92 13.00
C ALA A 79 -24.77 0.67 11.54
N THR A 80 -24.16 1.64 10.87
CA THR A 80 -23.67 1.53 9.51
C THR A 80 -22.14 1.56 9.50
N ASP A 81 -21.52 0.45 9.07
CA ASP A 81 -20.08 0.36 8.96
C ASP A 81 -19.70 0.29 7.47
N PRO A 82 -18.88 1.23 6.97
CA PRO A 82 -18.47 1.22 5.55
C PRO A 82 -17.75 -0.06 5.13
N PHE A 83 -17.10 -0.76 6.06
CA PHE A 83 -16.39 -2.00 5.78
C PHE A 83 -17.32 -3.19 5.55
N ASP A 84 -18.49 -3.23 6.20
CA ASP A 84 -19.54 -4.24 5.95
C ASP A 84 -20.07 -4.17 4.49
N LEU A 85 -20.04 -2.97 3.89
CA LEU A 85 -20.52 -2.73 2.53
C LEU A 85 -19.52 -3.08 1.43
N MET A 86 -18.31 -3.52 1.79
CA MET A 86 -17.28 -3.90 0.83
C MET A 86 -17.53 -5.25 0.16
N ALA A 87 -18.30 -6.13 0.80
CA ALA A 87 -18.59 -7.46 0.28
C ALA A 87 -19.25 -7.40 -1.12
N GLY A 88 -18.73 -8.19 -2.05
CA GLY A 88 -19.23 -8.26 -3.43
C GLY A 88 -18.83 -7.09 -4.34
N LYS A 89 -18.16 -6.04 -3.83
CA LYS A 89 -17.58 -4.96 -4.63
C LYS A 89 -16.32 -5.44 -5.34
N THR A 90 -15.87 -4.73 -6.36
CA THR A 90 -14.61 -5.05 -7.04
C THR A 90 -13.43 -4.33 -6.40
N SER A 91 -12.48 -5.07 -5.87
CA SER A 91 -11.30 -4.49 -5.21
C SER A 91 -10.13 -4.35 -6.18
N CYS A 92 -9.40 -3.23 -6.04
CA CYS A 92 -8.21 -2.89 -6.80
C CYS A 92 -7.02 -2.82 -5.85
N HIS A 93 -6.09 -3.76 -5.97
CA HIS A 93 -4.89 -3.86 -5.13
C HIS A 93 -3.67 -3.32 -5.86
N THR A 94 -2.61 -2.95 -5.11
CA THR A 94 -1.37 -2.45 -5.71
C THR A 94 -0.49 -3.58 -6.25
N SER A 95 -0.54 -4.73 -5.61
CA SER A 95 0.12 -6.01 -5.92
C SER A 95 -0.26 -7.04 -4.87
N ALA A 96 0.07 -8.31 -5.07
CA ALA A 96 -0.23 -9.42 -4.14
C ALA A 96 0.34 -9.22 -2.72
N LEU A 97 1.48 -8.55 -2.57
CA LEU A 97 2.16 -8.34 -1.28
C LEU A 97 2.38 -6.85 -0.94
N GLY A 98 1.63 -5.95 -1.55
CA GLY A 98 1.72 -4.51 -1.26
C GLY A 98 1.25 -4.19 0.16
N SER A 99 2.07 -3.51 0.97
CA SER A 99 1.75 -3.24 2.39
C SER A 99 0.41 -2.53 2.56
N SER A 100 0.22 -1.34 1.98
CA SER A 100 -1.03 -0.58 2.11
C SER A 100 -2.10 -0.94 1.07
N GLY A 101 -1.71 -1.62 -0.01
CA GLY A 101 -2.64 -2.03 -1.07
C GLY A 101 -3.17 -3.45 -0.91
N MET A 102 -2.65 -4.24 0.02
CA MET A 102 -3.07 -5.63 0.25
C MET A 102 -2.96 -6.03 1.72
N LEU A 103 -1.74 -6.09 2.29
CA LEU A 103 -1.49 -6.78 3.55
C LEU A 103 -2.18 -6.09 4.75
N LEU A 104 -2.09 -4.75 4.87
CA LEU A 104 -2.73 -4.02 5.96
C LEU A 104 -4.26 -4.02 5.85
N PRO A 105 -4.88 -3.73 4.69
CA PRO A 105 -6.32 -3.84 4.53
C PRO A 105 -6.84 -5.25 4.81
N MET A 106 -6.26 -6.27 4.21
CA MET A 106 -6.72 -7.65 4.41
C MET A 106 -6.50 -8.11 5.85
N GLY A 107 -5.34 -7.82 6.44
CA GLY A 107 -5.08 -8.13 7.84
C GLY A 107 -6.07 -7.47 8.79
N TYR A 108 -6.43 -6.20 8.56
CA TYR A 108 -7.44 -5.50 9.34
C TYR A 108 -8.82 -6.13 9.18
N LEU A 109 -9.27 -6.34 7.93
CA LEU A 109 -10.61 -6.87 7.65
C LEU A 109 -10.78 -8.31 8.16
N ILE A 110 -9.76 -9.15 8.06
CA ILE A 110 -9.76 -10.52 8.60
C ILE A 110 -9.77 -10.50 10.13
N THR A 111 -8.90 -9.69 10.76
CA THR A 111 -8.78 -9.64 12.22
C THR A 111 -10.04 -9.11 12.89
N ASN A 112 -10.77 -8.22 12.23
CA ASN A 112 -12.03 -7.67 12.72
C ASN A 112 -13.27 -8.42 12.19
N GLU A 113 -13.08 -9.62 11.64
CA GLU A 113 -14.15 -10.55 11.24
C GLU A 113 -15.07 -10.05 10.10
N TYR A 114 -14.62 -9.06 9.29
CA TYR A 114 -15.32 -8.64 8.05
C TYR A 114 -15.16 -9.68 6.92
N ILE A 115 -14.03 -10.40 6.91
CA ILE A 115 -13.68 -11.36 5.88
C ILE A 115 -13.30 -12.69 6.51
N GLU A 116 -13.88 -13.80 6.00
CA GLU A 116 -13.47 -15.15 6.34
C GLU A 116 -12.35 -15.62 5.39
N ILE A 117 -11.32 -16.24 5.97
CA ILE A 117 -10.21 -16.82 5.19
C ILE A 117 -10.71 -18.04 4.40
N VAL A 118 -10.39 -18.07 3.12
CA VAL A 118 -10.62 -19.22 2.23
C VAL A 118 -9.30 -19.96 2.02
N GLY A 119 -9.31 -21.27 2.24
CA GLY A 119 -8.11 -22.10 2.10
C GLY A 119 -7.26 -22.19 3.37
N ASP A 120 -5.98 -22.50 3.21
CA ASP A 120 -5.04 -22.64 4.32
C ASP A 120 -4.42 -21.26 4.65
N PRO A 121 -4.56 -20.77 5.89
CA PRO A 121 -4.06 -19.45 6.29
C PRO A 121 -2.52 -19.33 6.19
N ASP A 122 -1.78 -20.42 6.13
CA ASP A 122 -0.33 -20.43 5.98
C ASP A 122 0.13 -20.41 4.50
N GLU A 123 -0.80 -20.53 3.56
CA GLU A 123 -0.52 -20.53 2.11
C GLU A 123 -0.83 -19.16 1.48
N ILE A 124 0.13 -18.62 0.72
CA ILE A 124 0.00 -17.30 0.11
C ILE A 124 -1.13 -17.20 -0.91
N ASP A 125 -1.40 -18.30 -1.63
CA ASP A 125 -2.46 -18.34 -2.65
C ASP A 125 -3.85 -18.21 -2.01
N SER A 126 -4.02 -18.62 -0.75
CA SER A 126 -5.25 -18.45 0.02
C SER A 126 -5.63 -16.98 0.23
N LEU A 127 -4.65 -16.04 0.23
CA LEU A 127 -4.92 -14.62 0.31
C LEU A 127 -5.67 -14.12 -0.94
N GLU A 128 -5.23 -14.53 -2.13
CA GLU A 128 -5.90 -14.15 -3.38
C GLU A 128 -7.30 -14.76 -3.47
N ASP A 129 -7.45 -16.03 -3.10
CA ASP A 129 -8.74 -16.70 -3.07
C ASP A 129 -9.69 -16.04 -2.05
N THR A 130 -9.19 -15.64 -0.89
CA THR A 130 -9.93 -14.88 0.13
C THR A 130 -10.44 -13.56 -0.42
N VAL A 131 -9.58 -12.80 -1.11
CA VAL A 131 -9.94 -11.53 -1.76
C VAL A 131 -11.06 -11.75 -2.77
N ARG A 132 -10.90 -12.69 -3.71
CA ARG A 132 -11.88 -12.95 -4.77
C ARG A 132 -13.20 -13.48 -4.23
N ASN A 133 -13.17 -14.25 -3.15
CA ASN A 133 -14.38 -14.76 -2.51
C ASN A 133 -15.18 -13.68 -1.79
N HIS A 134 -14.51 -12.75 -1.14
CA HIS A 134 -15.19 -11.69 -0.37
C HIS A 134 -15.64 -10.53 -1.26
N PHE A 135 -14.76 -10.04 -2.13
CA PHE A 135 -15.04 -8.92 -3.03
C PHE A 135 -15.73 -9.43 -4.30
N SER A 136 -15.02 -9.59 -5.38
CA SER A 136 -15.52 -10.18 -6.61
C SER A 136 -14.42 -10.94 -7.34
N GLU A 137 -14.80 -11.87 -8.21
CA GLU A 137 -13.88 -12.59 -9.10
C GLU A 137 -13.04 -11.64 -9.99
N ASP A 138 -13.61 -10.47 -10.32
CA ASP A 138 -12.97 -9.44 -11.14
C ASP A 138 -11.99 -8.55 -10.35
N SER A 139 -11.79 -8.83 -9.05
CA SER A 139 -10.85 -8.08 -8.21
C SER A 139 -9.44 -8.10 -8.79
N SER A 140 -8.83 -6.92 -8.90
CA SER A 140 -7.53 -6.73 -9.52
C SER A 140 -6.40 -6.91 -8.52
N ILE A 141 -5.63 -8.00 -8.65
CA ILE A 141 -4.37 -8.24 -7.94
C ILE A 141 -3.26 -8.26 -9.01
N PRO A 142 -2.71 -7.10 -9.37
CA PRO A 142 -1.92 -6.97 -10.58
C PRO A 142 -0.49 -7.49 -10.43
N GLU A 143 0.01 -8.12 -11.48
CA GLU A 143 1.41 -8.42 -11.65
C GLU A 143 2.23 -7.16 -12.02
N SER A 144 3.54 -7.20 -11.74
CA SER A 144 4.47 -6.14 -12.10
C SER A 144 4.46 -5.85 -13.61
N GLY A 145 4.46 -4.57 -13.98
CA GLY A 145 4.48 -4.12 -15.36
C GLY A 145 3.09 -4.03 -16.04
N THR A 146 2.01 -4.41 -15.35
CA THR A 146 0.65 -4.20 -15.85
C THR A 146 0.15 -2.77 -15.58
N LYS A 147 -0.89 -2.31 -16.31
CA LYS A 147 -1.44 -0.95 -16.16
C LYS A 147 -2.05 -0.68 -14.78
N TYR A 148 -2.43 -1.73 -14.05
CA TYR A 148 -3.05 -1.61 -12.72
C TYR A 148 -2.06 -1.81 -11.57
N HIS A 149 -0.79 -2.06 -11.86
CA HIS A 149 0.24 -2.27 -10.85
C HIS A 149 0.61 -0.98 -10.10
N ARG A 150 0.93 -1.10 -8.81
CA ARG A 150 1.27 -0.01 -7.87
C ARG A 150 0.09 0.92 -7.54
N TYR A 151 0.37 1.98 -6.79
CA TYR A 151 -0.63 2.94 -6.29
C TYR A 151 -1.42 3.61 -7.40
N ILE A 152 -0.71 4.11 -8.41
CA ILE A 152 -1.34 4.74 -9.57
C ILE A 152 -2.21 3.76 -10.36
N GLY A 153 -1.76 2.52 -10.49
CA GLY A 153 -2.51 1.47 -11.17
C GLY A 153 -3.77 1.04 -10.42
N SER A 154 -3.68 0.91 -9.09
CA SER A 154 -4.85 0.62 -8.24
C SER A 154 -5.90 1.74 -8.33
N LEU A 155 -5.47 2.99 -8.31
CA LEU A 155 -6.36 4.14 -8.46
C LEU A 155 -6.99 4.21 -9.86
N ARG A 156 -6.21 3.86 -10.90
CA ARG A 156 -6.71 3.73 -12.27
C ARG A 156 -7.81 2.68 -12.39
N CYS A 157 -7.62 1.53 -11.75
CA CYS A 157 -8.62 0.47 -11.70
C CYS A 157 -9.94 0.98 -11.10
N LEU A 158 -9.89 1.76 -10.02
CA LEU A 158 -11.06 2.42 -9.43
C LEU A 158 -11.73 3.39 -10.41
N ALA A 159 -10.96 4.30 -11.02
CA ALA A 159 -11.52 5.32 -11.91
C ALA A 159 -12.18 4.72 -13.16
N GLU A 160 -11.57 3.70 -13.76
CA GLU A 160 -12.14 2.96 -14.90
C GLU A 160 -13.37 2.13 -14.50
N GLY A 161 -13.46 1.69 -13.24
CA GLY A 161 -14.51 0.79 -12.74
C GLY A 161 -15.75 1.47 -12.16
N GLY A 162 -15.62 2.69 -11.64
CA GLY A 162 -16.73 3.48 -11.12
C GLY A 162 -17.13 3.18 -9.65
N MET A 163 -18.40 3.44 -9.30
CA MET A 163 -18.89 3.49 -7.92
C MET A 163 -18.81 2.18 -7.13
N ASP A 164 -18.84 1.04 -7.81
CA ASP A 164 -18.77 -0.28 -7.15
C ASP A 164 -17.34 -0.83 -7.00
N TYR A 165 -16.34 0.03 -7.27
CA TYR A 165 -14.94 -0.31 -7.15
C TYR A 165 -14.31 0.32 -5.91
N ILE A 166 -13.28 -0.36 -5.38
CA ILE A 166 -12.53 0.04 -4.19
C ILE A 166 -11.03 0.00 -4.54
N SER A 167 -10.30 1.09 -4.33
CA SER A 167 -8.84 1.09 -4.49
C SER A 167 -8.15 1.07 -3.13
N PHE A 168 -7.46 -0.02 -2.81
CA PHE A 168 -6.61 -0.09 -1.62
C PHE A 168 -5.25 0.52 -1.91
N ALA A 169 -4.94 1.62 -1.20
CA ALA A 169 -3.74 2.39 -1.42
C ALA A 169 -3.29 3.14 -0.14
N LYS A 170 -2.39 4.09 -0.28
CA LYS A 170 -1.98 4.99 0.79
C LYS A 170 -2.74 6.32 0.73
N ASP A 171 -2.89 6.97 1.88
CA ASP A 171 -3.60 8.26 2.01
C ASP A 171 -3.11 9.37 1.07
N PRO A 172 -1.82 9.53 0.70
CA PRO A 172 -1.41 10.56 -0.25
C PRO A 172 -1.59 10.17 -1.73
N THR A 173 -2.23 9.03 -2.07
CA THR A 173 -2.28 8.57 -3.47
C THR A 173 -3.06 9.53 -4.36
N VAL A 174 -4.30 9.88 -4.02
CA VAL A 174 -5.10 10.82 -4.83
C VAL A 174 -4.47 12.20 -4.87
N PRO A 175 -4.07 12.85 -3.74
CA PRO A 175 -3.41 14.15 -3.79
C PRO A 175 -2.11 14.16 -4.60
N SER A 176 -1.34 13.08 -4.56
CA SER A 176 -0.05 13.01 -5.25
C SER A 176 -0.16 12.80 -6.75
N TYR A 177 -1.16 12.04 -7.22
CA TYR A 177 -1.27 11.65 -8.62
C TYR A 177 -2.38 12.37 -9.39
N CYS A 178 -3.41 12.84 -8.69
CA CYS A 178 -4.58 13.47 -9.33
C CYS A 178 -4.74 14.96 -8.98
N GLY A 179 -4.00 15.47 -8.01
CA GLY A 179 -4.13 16.82 -7.47
C GLY A 179 -3.27 17.89 -8.16
N ASN A 180 -2.54 17.57 -9.21
CA ASN A 180 -1.71 18.54 -9.93
C ASN A 180 -2.56 19.37 -10.90
N GLU A 181 -2.37 20.70 -10.89
CA GLU A 181 -3.04 21.63 -11.80
C GLU A 181 -2.63 21.43 -13.27
N ASP A 182 -1.51 20.76 -13.52
CA ASP A 182 -1.00 20.42 -14.86
C ASP A 182 -0.63 18.92 -14.86
N PRO A 183 -1.64 18.02 -14.93
CA PRO A 183 -1.40 16.59 -14.96
C PRO A 183 -0.65 16.22 -16.23
N ASP A 184 0.49 15.52 -16.07
CA ASP A 184 1.15 14.84 -17.17
C ASP A 184 0.12 13.99 -17.95
N ASP A 185 0.35 13.80 -19.25
CA ASP A 185 -0.57 13.01 -20.11
C ASP A 185 -0.89 11.60 -19.56
N ASN A 186 -0.06 11.10 -18.66
CA ASN A 186 -0.24 9.82 -17.98
C ASN A 186 -1.25 9.85 -16.81
N GLU A 187 -1.69 11.01 -16.36
CA GLU A 187 -2.60 11.17 -15.21
C GLU A 187 -4.03 11.55 -15.60
N LYS A 188 -4.31 11.75 -16.88
CA LYS A 188 -5.64 12.09 -17.38
C LYS A 188 -6.72 11.07 -17.04
N TRP A 189 -6.35 9.84 -16.81
CA TRP A 189 -7.23 8.75 -16.41
C TRP A 189 -7.77 8.90 -14.97
N CYS A 190 -7.19 9.75 -14.12
CA CYS A 190 -7.77 10.04 -12.79
C CYS A 190 -9.20 10.56 -12.86
N PHE A 191 -9.57 11.15 -13.99
CA PHE A 191 -10.87 11.78 -14.22
C PHE A 191 -11.60 11.07 -15.36
N GLU A 192 -11.87 9.81 -15.17
CA GLU A 192 -12.52 8.93 -16.13
C GLU A 192 -13.87 8.44 -15.57
N GLY A 193 -14.87 8.26 -16.42
CA GLY A 193 -16.18 7.78 -16.02
C GLY A 193 -16.90 8.73 -15.05
N GLU A 194 -17.15 8.26 -13.85
CA GLU A 194 -17.85 8.99 -12.79
C GLU A 194 -16.92 9.93 -11.99
N PHE A 195 -15.60 9.78 -12.16
CA PHE A 195 -14.61 10.64 -11.54
C PHE A 195 -14.30 11.82 -12.45
N THR A 196 -14.76 13.01 -12.10
CA THR A 196 -14.61 14.25 -12.90
C THR A 196 -13.60 15.22 -12.31
N ASN A 197 -13.30 15.08 -11.02
CA ASN A 197 -12.33 15.90 -10.29
C ASN A 197 -11.83 15.18 -9.03
N VAL A 198 -10.88 15.78 -8.33
CA VAL A 198 -10.27 15.20 -7.10
C VAL A 198 -11.30 15.00 -5.98
N ASP A 199 -12.31 15.87 -5.91
CA ASP A 199 -13.34 15.79 -4.86
C ASP A 199 -14.33 14.63 -5.06
N ASP A 200 -14.26 13.91 -6.19
CA ASP A 200 -15.05 12.69 -6.40
C ASP A 200 -14.45 11.48 -5.70
N TYR A 201 -13.20 11.56 -5.26
CA TYR A 201 -12.53 10.55 -4.45
C TYR A 201 -12.82 10.76 -2.97
N TYR A 202 -13.16 9.69 -2.28
CA TYR A 202 -13.37 9.68 -0.84
C TYR A 202 -12.46 8.66 -0.16
N ALA A 203 -11.78 9.07 0.90
CA ALA A 203 -10.93 8.21 1.71
C ALA A 203 -11.73 7.61 2.86
N LEU A 204 -11.88 6.30 2.90
CA LEU A 204 -12.49 5.60 4.03
C LEU A 204 -11.53 5.58 5.24
N PRO A 205 -12.00 5.21 6.43
CA PRO A 205 -11.17 5.11 7.63
C PRO A 205 -9.93 4.22 7.42
N THR A 206 -8.87 4.52 8.16
CA THR A 206 -7.59 3.83 7.99
C THR A 206 -7.61 2.39 8.51
N PHE A 207 -7.01 1.47 7.77
CA PHE A 207 -6.71 0.11 8.19
C PHE A 207 -5.46 0.01 9.09
N GLY A 208 -4.68 1.06 9.15
CA GLY A 208 -3.45 1.10 9.94
C GLY A 208 -2.35 1.94 9.29
N LYS A 209 -1.23 2.03 9.98
CA LYS A 209 -0.07 2.82 9.56
C LYS A 209 1.01 1.91 9.01
N ALA A 210 1.51 2.22 7.82
CA ALA A 210 2.72 1.63 7.28
C ALA A 210 3.89 2.59 7.53
N PRO A 211 5.03 2.12 8.07
CA PRO A 211 6.22 2.96 8.16
C PRO A 211 6.65 3.38 6.75
N SER A 212 7.16 4.60 6.63
CA SER A 212 7.88 5.03 5.44
C SER A 212 9.11 4.16 5.24
N HIS A 213 9.74 4.20 4.06
CA HIS A 213 10.88 3.34 3.78
C HIS A 213 11.99 3.51 4.83
N PRO A 214 12.19 2.53 5.73
CA PRO A 214 13.32 2.53 6.64
C PRO A 214 14.64 2.41 5.89
N ILE A 215 15.63 3.14 6.36
CA ILE A 215 17.02 2.99 5.94
C ILE A 215 17.66 1.99 6.89
N MET A 216 17.98 0.83 6.37
CA MET A 216 18.55 -0.28 7.15
C MET A 216 20.05 -0.37 6.96
N TYR A 217 20.72 -0.86 7.99
CA TYR A 217 22.16 -1.16 7.95
C TYR A 217 22.46 -2.43 8.76
N ASN A 218 23.65 -3.00 8.52
CA ASN A 218 24.14 -4.12 9.31
C ASN A 218 25.16 -3.60 10.36
N PRO A 219 24.90 -3.72 11.67
CA PRO A 219 25.79 -3.23 12.72
C PRO A 219 27.15 -3.96 12.77
N ASP A 220 27.25 -5.16 12.18
CA ASP A 220 28.52 -5.89 12.09
C ASP A 220 29.52 -5.25 11.11
N PHE A 221 29.02 -4.49 10.12
CA PHE A 221 29.82 -3.86 9.07
C PHE A 221 29.84 -2.35 9.14
N LEU A 222 28.80 -1.74 9.67
CA LEU A 222 28.67 -0.28 9.78
C LEU A 222 28.40 0.12 11.23
N ASP A 223 29.32 0.88 11.83
CA ASP A 223 29.09 1.49 13.14
C ASP A 223 28.25 2.76 12.99
N SER A 224 27.05 2.76 13.56
CA SER A 224 26.11 3.89 13.49
C SER A 224 26.68 5.20 14.05
N THR A 225 27.70 5.14 14.93
CA THR A 225 28.38 6.33 15.47
C THR A 225 29.19 7.08 14.40
N ASN A 226 29.59 6.42 13.32
CA ASN A 226 30.32 7.01 12.19
C ASN A 226 29.40 7.63 11.13
N VAL A 227 28.07 7.48 11.24
CA VAL A 227 27.09 7.97 10.26
C VAL A 227 26.46 9.30 10.68
N SER A 228 26.68 9.72 11.93
CA SER A 228 26.10 10.96 12.51
C SER A 228 26.98 12.20 12.35
N ALA A 229 27.89 12.23 11.39
CA ALA A 229 28.77 13.39 11.11
C ALA A 229 28.34 14.14 9.85
#